data_3e845032845b6bdf7dfd5558e1946760
#
_entry.id   3e845032845b6bdf7dfd5558e1946760
#
_cell.length_a   1.000
_cell.length_b   1.000
_cell.length_c   1.000
_cell.angle_alpha   90.00
_cell.angle_beta   90.00
_cell.angle_gamma   90.00
#
_symmetry.space_group_name_H-M   'P 1'
#
loop_
_entity.id
_entity.type
_entity.pdbx_description
1 polymer ?
#
loop_
_entity_poly.entity_id
_entity_poly.type
_entity_poly.pdbx_seq_one_letter_code
_entity_poly.pdbx_strand_id
1 'polypeptide(L)'
;ITKAWETAGESYFDYLKNHEDLVVMLDEAHHYHADAALGALDTLDPLFGLEMTATPYLGTQGTGRNARQIRMKNVLYSYNLGDAIRGKLVKDPWVGTEADVDFSQYDQESIETDARKLQLSCFFHERAKNALTEYALENNKEKVKPVMLVVAKDITHAGELRALLD
;
A
#
# COMPACT_ATOMS: atom_id res chain seq x y z
N ILE A 1 11.53 8.33 15.69
CA ILE A 1 10.59 8.96 16.68
C ILE A 1 11.36 9.56 17.85
N THR A 2 12.48 8.99 18.30
CA THR A 2 13.29 9.51 19.42
C THR A 2 14.07 10.80 19.14
N LYS A 3 14.03 11.35 17.96
CA LYS A 3 14.82 12.55 17.54
C LYS A 3 13.99 13.82 17.32
N ALA A 4 12.73 13.85 17.65
CA ALA A 4 11.92 15.03 17.37
C ALA A 4 11.53 15.74 18.65
N TRP A 5 11.98 16.97 18.75
CA TRP A 5 11.44 18.08 19.54
C TRP A 5 11.66 18.04 21.05
N GLU A 6 12.74 18.62 21.46
CA GLU A 6 12.91 19.13 22.81
C GLU A 6 11.93 20.29 23.06
N THR A 7 10.74 19.97 23.53
CA THR A 7 9.87 20.95 24.14
C THR A 7 10.09 20.80 25.65
N ALA A 8 10.67 21.80 26.28
CA ALA A 8 10.92 21.88 27.72
C ALA A 8 11.89 20.81 28.32
N GLY A 9 12.87 20.31 27.54
CA GLY A 9 13.91 19.42 28.05
C GLY A 9 13.56 17.92 28.05
N GLU A 10 12.38 17.55 27.58
CA GLU A 10 11.95 16.17 27.41
C GLU A 10 11.83 15.81 25.92
N SER A 11 12.11 14.55 25.56
CA SER A 11 11.81 14.08 24.20
C SER A 11 10.30 13.99 23.99
N TYR A 12 9.83 14.17 22.74
CA TYR A 12 8.41 14.03 22.43
C TYR A 12 7.85 12.64 22.82
N PHE A 13 8.69 11.63 22.79
CA PHE A 13 8.33 10.28 23.22
C PHE A 13 8.08 10.21 24.74
N ASP A 14 8.95 10.83 25.53
CA ASP A 14 8.79 10.89 27.00
C ASP A 14 7.56 11.72 27.38
N TYR A 15 7.31 12.81 26.64
CA TYR A 15 6.09 13.58 26.80
C TYR A 15 4.83 12.72 26.57
N LEU A 16 4.78 11.94 25.48
CA LEU A 16 3.64 11.05 25.22
C LEU A 16 3.49 9.96 26.29
N LYS A 17 4.59 9.35 26.73
CA LYS A 17 4.61 8.31 27.76
C LYS A 17 4.03 8.77 29.09
N ASN A 18 4.15 10.06 29.42
CA ASN A 18 3.67 10.63 30.67
C ASN A 18 2.17 10.95 30.67
N HIS A 19 1.45 10.68 29.55
CA HIS A 19 0.00 10.85 29.46
C HIS A 19 -0.74 9.58 29.90
N GLU A 20 -1.47 9.63 31.00
CA GLU A 20 -2.25 8.51 31.54
C GLU A 20 -3.46 8.15 30.66
N ASP A 21 -3.92 9.05 29.79
CA ASP A 21 -5.07 8.91 28.92
C ASP A 21 -4.67 8.81 27.42
N LEU A 22 -3.45 8.34 27.15
CA LEU A 22 -2.95 8.22 25.80
C LEU A 22 -3.77 7.20 24.99
N VAL A 23 -4.28 7.63 23.86
CA VAL A 23 -4.92 6.77 22.85
C VAL A 23 -4.06 6.75 21.59
N VAL A 24 -3.75 5.55 21.10
CA VAL A 24 -2.93 5.37 19.90
C VAL A 24 -3.81 4.85 18.76
N MET A 25 -3.74 5.51 17.61
CA MET A 25 -4.34 5.04 16.35
C MET A 25 -3.24 4.68 15.37
N LEU A 26 -3.24 3.45 14.90
CA LEU A 26 -2.26 2.91 13.95
C LEU A 26 -2.95 2.67 12.60
N ASP A 27 -2.61 3.48 11.62
CA ASP A 27 -2.98 3.20 10.22
C ASP A 27 -1.95 2.27 9.58
N GLU A 28 -2.39 1.41 8.67
CA GLU A 28 -1.59 0.33 8.10
C GLU A 28 -0.90 -0.54 9.18
N ALA A 29 -1.68 -0.92 10.19
CA ALA A 29 -1.18 -1.56 11.41
C ALA A 29 -0.34 -2.82 11.17
N HIS A 30 -0.51 -3.50 10.02
CA HIS A 30 0.30 -4.65 9.65
C HIS A 30 1.81 -4.37 9.55
N HIS A 31 2.23 -3.10 9.44
CA HIS A 31 3.64 -2.70 9.46
C HIS A 31 4.24 -2.57 10.87
N TYR A 32 3.40 -2.51 11.91
CA TYR A 32 3.84 -2.24 13.28
C TYR A 32 3.99 -3.50 14.15
N HIS A 33 3.85 -4.69 13.57
CA HIS A 33 4.00 -5.95 14.30
C HIS A 33 5.44 -6.48 14.37
N ALA A 34 6.44 -5.67 13.98
CA ALA A 34 7.85 -5.97 14.26
C ALA A 34 8.16 -5.72 15.75
N ASP A 35 9.03 -6.56 16.34
CA ASP A 35 9.37 -6.51 17.77
C ASP A 35 9.77 -5.11 18.27
N ALA A 36 10.51 -4.36 17.47
CA ALA A 36 10.93 -3.00 17.81
C ALA A 36 9.74 -2.00 17.88
N ALA A 37 8.75 -2.15 17.01
CA ALA A 37 7.57 -1.29 17.02
C ALA A 37 6.63 -1.65 18.16
N LEU A 38 6.46 -2.95 18.44
CA LEU A 38 5.69 -3.44 19.60
C LEU A 38 6.34 -2.98 20.90
N GLY A 39 7.66 -3.07 21.02
CA GLY A 39 8.38 -2.58 22.22
C GLY A 39 8.24 -1.07 22.43
N ALA A 40 8.14 -0.28 21.35
CA ALA A 40 7.87 1.15 21.46
C ALA A 40 6.42 1.43 21.94
N LEU A 41 5.44 0.67 21.42
CA LEU A 41 4.03 0.76 21.85
C LEU A 41 3.87 0.34 23.31
N ASP A 42 4.50 -0.77 23.72
CA ASP A 42 4.51 -1.23 25.12
C ASP A 42 5.13 -0.17 26.05
N THR A 43 6.16 0.54 25.59
CA THR A 43 6.81 1.61 26.37
C THR A 43 5.91 2.83 26.52
N LEU A 44 5.08 3.14 25.53
CA LEU A 44 4.10 4.23 25.59
C LEU A 44 2.93 3.93 26.55
N ASP A 45 2.67 2.65 26.82
CA ASP A 45 1.61 2.15 27.70
C ASP A 45 0.25 2.85 27.49
N PRO A 46 -0.29 2.83 26.25
CA PRO A 46 -1.52 3.54 25.96
C PRO A 46 -2.73 2.91 26.65
N LEU A 47 -3.65 3.74 27.12
CA LEU A 47 -4.93 3.30 27.67
C LEU A 47 -5.73 2.47 26.66
N PHE A 48 -5.64 2.82 25.38
CA PHE A 48 -6.35 2.16 24.28
C PHE A 48 -5.58 2.30 22.97
N GLY A 49 -5.53 1.21 22.20
CA GLY A 49 -4.98 1.17 20.85
C GLY A 49 -6.05 0.79 19.82
N LEU A 50 -6.17 1.55 18.73
CA LEU A 50 -7.01 1.22 17.59
C LEU A 50 -6.12 0.96 16.38
N GLU A 51 -6.21 -0.24 15.84
CA GLU A 51 -5.49 -0.67 14.64
C GLU A 51 -6.41 -0.65 13.42
N MET A 52 -5.96 -0.01 12.35
CA MET A 52 -6.65 0.02 11.06
C MET A 52 -5.73 -0.59 10.00
N THR A 53 -6.24 -1.51 9.20
CA THR A 53 -5.48 -2.14 8.13
C THR A 53 -6.38 -2.76 7.07
N ALA A 54 -5.95 -2.70 5.81
CA ALA A 54 -6.59 -3.43 4.72
C ALA A 54 -6.20 -4.93 4.72
N THR A 55 -5.10 -5.29 5.38
CA THR A 55 -4.54 -6.65 5.42
C THR A 55 -4.38 -7.14 6.85
N PRO A 56 -5.46 -7.64 7.50
CA PRO A 56 -5.45 -8.01 8.92
C PRO A 56 -4.72 -9.35 9.16
N TYR A 57 -3.47 -9.44 8.72
CA TYR A 57 -2.64 -10.64 8.85
C TYR A 57 -1.29 -10.28 9.48
N LEU A 58 -0.87 -11.10 10.47
CA LEU A 58 0.40 -10.96 11.18
C LEU A 58 1.58 -11.61 10.45
N GLY A 59 1.29 -12.44 9.45
CA GLY A 59 2.30 -13.19 8.72
C GLY A 59 1.75 -14.52 8.20
N THR A 60 2.66 -15.40 7.79
CA THR A 60 2.33 -16.73 7.29
C THR A 60 3.02 -17.79 8.14
N GLN A 61 2.26 -18.78 8.60
CA GLN A 61 2.77 -19.96 9.30
C GLN A 61 2.85 -21.15 8.33
N GLY A 62 3.98 -21.82 8.31
CA GLY A 62 4.23 -22.96 7.42
C GLY A 62 4.79 -22.54 6.07
N THR A 63 5.06 -23.54 5.20
CA THR A 63 5.65 -23.34 3.89
C THR A 63 4.91 -24.14 2.81
N GLY A 64 4.99 -23.68 1.56
CA GLY A 64 4.42 -24.36 0.41
C GLY A 64 2.89 -24.52 0.53
N ARG A 65 2.35 -25.72 0.22
CA ARG A 65 0.91 -25.99 0.24
C ARG A 65 0.26 -25.92 1.63
N ASN A 66 1.06 -25.96 2.69
CA ASN A 66 0.61 -25.88 4.08
C ASN A 66 0.73 -24.47 4.67
N ALA A 67 1.12 -23.49 3.88
CA ALA A 67 1.20 -22.11 4.31
C ALA A 67 -0.20 -21.57 4.68
N ARG A 68 -0.34 -21.04 5.90
CA ARG A 68 -1.59 -20.43 6.38
C ARG A 68 -1.30 -19.02 6.88
N GLN A 69 -2.10 -18.08 6.47
CA GLN A 69 -2.03 -16.72 6.99
C GLN A 69 -2.52 -16.69 8.45
N ILE A 70 -1.74 -16.06 9.31
CA ILE A 70 -2.10 -15.79 10.71
C ILE A 70 -2.90 -14.50 10.75
N ARG A 71 -4.19 -14.61 11.05
CA ARG A 71 -5.06 -13.43 11.15
C ARG A 71 -4.88 -12.70 12.47
N MET A 72 -4.97 -11.36 12.44
CA MET A 72 -5.04 -10.53 13.64
C MET A 72 -6.21 -10.95 14.52
N LYS A 73 -6.02 -10.85 15.84
CA LYS A 73 -7.06 -11.09 16.84
C LYS A 73 -7.84 -9.81 17.11
N ASN A 74 -8.99 -9.95 17.77
CA ASN A 74 -9.82 -8.81 18.22
C ASN A 74 -10.28 -7.87 17.09
N VAL A 75 -10.57 -8.43 15.91
CA VAL A 75 -11.15 -7.67 14.81
C VAL A 75 -12.58 -7.27 15.19
N LEU A 76 -12.79 -5.99 15.51
CA LEU A 76 -14.09 -5.45 15.93
C LEU A 76 -15.00 -5.17 14.74
N TYR A 77 -14.43 -4.72 13.64
CA TYR A 77 -15.17 -4.36 12.43
C TYR A 77 -14.39 -4.75 11.18
N SER A 78 -15.11 -5.18 10.15
CA SER A 78 -14.52 -5.52 8.85
C SER A 78 -15.45 -5.04 7.73
N TYR A 79 -14.92 -4.18 6.85
CA TYR A 79 -15.61 -3.71 5.66
C TYR A 79 -14.89 -4.22 4.42
N ASN A 80 -15.47 -5.19 3.75
CA ASN A 80 -14.79 -5.85 2.65
C ASN A 80 -14.79 -5.01 1.37
N LEU A 81 -13.82 -5.27 0.48
CA LEU A 81 -13.65 -4.54 -0.77
C LEU A 81 -14.90 -4.61 -1.68
N GLY A 82 -15.59 -5.75 -1.70
CA GLY A 82 -16.81 -5.90 -2.51
C GLY A 82 -17.94 -4.97 -2.06
N ASP A 83 -18.09 -4.77 -0.75
CA ASP A 83 -19.06 -3.81 -0.21
C ASP A 83 -18.64 -2.37 -0.51
N ALA A 84 -17.34 -2.06 -0.42
CA ALA A 84 -16.80 -0.75 -0.74
C ALA A 84 -17.00 -0.39 -2.22
N ILE A 85 -16.81 -1.33 -3.14
CA ILE A 85 -17.06 -1.17 -4.57
C ILE A 85 -18.56 -0.94 -4.82
N ARG A 86 -19.43 -1.81 -4.25
CA ARG A 86 -20.88 -1.64 -4.38
C ARG A 86 -21.39 -0.31 -3.82
N GLY A 87 -20.79 0.12 -2.71
CA GLY A 87 -21.07 1.42 -2.08
C GLY A 87 -20.44 2.62 -2.80
N LYS A 88 -19.69 2.41 -3.89
CA LYS A 88 -18.96 3.46 -4.64
C LYS A 88 -17.99 4.29 -3.77
N LEU A 89 -17.47 3.68 -2.70
CA LEU A 89 -16.49 4.29 -1.81
C LEU A 89 -15.07 4.17 -2.34
N VAL A 90 -14.84 3.15 -3.16
CA VAL A 90 -13.56 2.93 -3.87
C VAL A 90 -13.82 2.70 -5.34
N LYS A 91 -12.80 2.94 -6.17
CA LYS A 91 -12.85 2.67 -7.61
C LYS A 91 -12.85 1.17 -7.87
N ASP A 92 -13.51 0.76 -8.94
CA ASP A 92 -13.39 -0.61 -9.44
C ASP A 92 -11.93 -0.89 -9.85
N PRO A 93 -11.29 -1.93 -9.28
CA PRO A 93 -9.95 -2.30 -9.71
C PRO A 93 -10.01 -2.91 -11.12
N TRP A 94 -9.19 -2.38 -12.00
CA TRP A 94 -9.01 -2.94 -13.33
C TRP A 94 -7.68 -3.68 -13.40
N VAL A 95 -7.73 -4.94 -13.81
CA VAL A 95 -6.53 -5.74 -14.09
C VAL A 95 -6.36 -5.79 -15.60
N GLY A 96 -5.33 -5.08 -16.09
CA GLY A 96 -4.94 -5.17 -17.50
C GLY A 96 -4.15 -6.45 -17.72
N THR A 97 -4.63 -7.30 -18.62
CA THR A 97 -3.93 -8.49 -19.09
C THR A 97 -3.86 -8.47 -20.61
N GLU A 98 -2.79 -9.03 -21.15
CA GLU A 98 -2.68 -9.28 -22.59
C GLU A 98 -3.07 -10.75 -22.81
N ALA A 99 -4.15 -10.98 -23.55
CA ALA A 99 -4.75 -12.32 -23.70
C ALA A 99 -3.78 -13.34 -24.35
N ASP A 100 -2.83 -12.84 -25.16
CA ASP A 100 -1.90 -13.67 -25.93
C ASP A 100 -0.51 -13.79 -25.29
N VAL A 101 -0.30 -13.19 -24.09
CA VAL A 101 0.99 -13.24 -23.38
C VAL A 101 0.85 -14.09 -22.14
N ASP A 102 1.42 -15.28 -22.18
CA ASP A 102 1.56 -16.12 -21.00
C ASP A 102 2.83 -15.73 -20.24
N PHE A 103 2.66 -14.85 -19.24
CA PHE A 103 3.76 -14.42 -18.38
C PHE A 103 4.37 -15.54 -17.52
N SER A 104 3.72 -16.71 -17.42
CA SER A 104 4.29 -17.85 -16.70
C SER A 104 5.53 -18.45 -17.38
N GLN A 105 5.69 -18.18 -18.67
CA GLN A 105 6.84 -18.64 -19.49
C GLN A 105 8.06 -17.70 -19.39
N TYR A 106 7.87 -16.52 -18.81
CA TYR A 106 8.96 -15.55 -18.63
C TYR A 106 9.56 -15.67 -17.23
N ASP A 107 10.85 -15.46 -17.14
CA ASP A 107 11.51 -15.23 -15.85
C ASP A 107 10.92 -13.96 -15.23
N GLN A 108 10.17 -14.13 -14.11
CA GLN A 108 9.43 -13.05 -13.46
C GLN A 108 10.35 -11.94 -12.90
N GLU A 109 11.63 -12.22 -12.76
CA GLU A 109 12.65 -11.28 -12.28
C GLU A 109 13.53 -10.70 -13.41
N SER A 110 13.25 -11.02 -14.67
CA SER A 110 14.06 -10.51 -15.79
C SER A 110 13.64 -9.09 -16.19
N ILE A 111 14.64 -8.30 -16.60
CA ILE A 111 14.43 -6.94 -17.12
C ILE A 111 13.58 -6.94 -18.40
N GLU A 112 13.57 -8.02 -19.17
CA GLU A 112 12.76 -8.19 -20.38
C GLU A 112 11.27 -8.30 -20.02
N THR A 113 10.95 -9.05 -18.95
CA THR A 113 9.60 -9.14 -18.42
C THR A 113 9.11 -7.79 -17.91
N ASP A 114 9.98 -7.05 -17.24
CA ASP A 114 9.64 -5.71 -16.74
C ASP A 114 9.46 -4.71 -17.89
N ALA A 115 10.29 -4.76 -18.92
CA ALA A 115 10.12 -3.95 -20.12
C ALA A 115 8.74 -4.22 -20.78
N ARG A 116 8.32 -5.48 -20.85
CA ARG A 116 7.01 -5.84 -21.41
C ARG A 116 5.86 -5.34 -20.54
N LYS A 117 5.96 -5.50 -19.22
CA LYS A 117 4.97 -4.96 -18.28
C LYS A 117 4.85 -3.43 -18.38
N LEU A 118 5.99 -2.72 -18.52
CA LEU A 118 6.01 -1.28 -18.71
C LEU A 118 5.36 -0.86 -20.02
N GLN A 119 5.66 -1.52 -21.14
CA GLN A 119 5.01 -1.24 -22.44
C GLN A 119 3.49 -1.36 -22.35
N LEU A 120 3.01 -2.45 -21.74
CA LEU A 120 1.56 -2.66 -21.54
C LEU A 120 0.97 -1.59 -20.62
N SER A 121 1.67 -1.21 -19.56
CA SER A 121 1.25 -0.15 -18.64
C SER A 121 1.17 1.21 -19.33
N CYS A 122 2.15 1.57 -20.16
CA CYS A 122 2.12 2.77 -20.99
C CYS A 122 0.94 2.79 -21.96
N PHE A 123 0.66 1.66 -22.60
CA PHE A 123 -0.50 1.53 -23.50
C PHE A 123 -1.83 1.80 -22.75
N PHE A 124 -2.02 1.20 -21.58
CA PHE A 124 -3.23 1.46 -20.78
C PHE A 124 -3.27 2.88 -20.23
N HIS A 125 -2.12 3.45 -19.87
CA HIS A 125 -2.03 4.84 -19.43
C HIS A 125 -2.49 5.82 -20.53
N GLU A 126 -2.02 5.65 -21.77
CA GLU A 126 -2.45 6.49 -22.91
C GLU A 126 -3.94 6.31 -23.23
N ARG A 127 -4.46 5.08 -23.16
CA ARG A 127 -5.91 4.86 -23.27
C ARG A 127 -6.71 5.60 -22.21
N ALA A 128 -6.28 5.52 -20.94
CA ALA A 128 -6.94 6.23 -19.85
C ALA A 128 -6.89 7.75 -20.04
N LYS A 129 -5.76 8.28 -20.49
CA LYS A 129 -5.58 9.71 -20.78
C LYS A 129 -6.52 10.19 -21.90
N ASN A 130 -6.69 9.40 -22.96
CA ASN A 130 -7.60 9.71 -24.05
C ASN A 130 -9.06 9.67 -23.59
N ALA A 131 -9.48 8.61 -22.89
CA ALA A 131 -10.82 8.48 -22.35
C ALA A 131 -11.18 9.61 -21.36
N LEU A 132 -10.26 10.00 -20.48
CA LEU A 132 -10.46 11.14 -19.57
C LEU A 132 -10.55 12.47 -20.33
N THR A 133 -9.83 12.62 -21.43
CA THR A 133 -9.89 13.82 -22.25
C THR A 133 -11.24 13.93 -22.98
N GLU A 134 -11.72 12.85 -23.57
CA GLU A 134 -13.03 12.76 -24.20
C GLU A 134 -14.16 13.05 -23.20
N TYR A 135 -14.12 12.38 -22.05
CA TYR A 135 -15.08 12.61 -20.97
C TYR A 135 -15.12 14.08 -20.51
N ALA A 136 -13.96 14.71 -20.35
CA ALA A 136 -13.88 16.12 -19.94
C ALA A 136 -14.51 17.05 -20.99
N LEU A 137 -14.29 16.80 -22.28
CA LEU A 137 -14.89 17.57 -23.39
C LEU A 137 -16.41 17.38 -23.45
N GLU A 138 -16.89 16.14 -23.41
CA GLU A 138 -18.33 15.83 -23.51
C GLU A 138 -19.13 16.37 -22.30
N ASN A 139 -18.53 16.41 -21.13
CA ASN A 139 -19.20 16.82 -19.90
C ASN A 139 -18.85 18.24 -19.44
N ASN A 140 -18.12 19.00 -20.25
CA ASN A 140 -17.64 20.35 -19.91
C ASN A 140 -16.95 20.39 -18.53
N LYS A 141 -16.04 19.43 -18.29
CA LYS A 141 -15.27 19.28 -17.04
C LYS A 141 -13.82 19.64 -17.28
N GLU A 142 -13.13 19.96 -16.20
CA GLU A 142 -11.69 20.16 -16.21
C GLU A 142 -10.96 18.85 -16.56
N LYS A 143 -9.92 18.96 -17.36
CA LYS A 143 -9.12 17.81 -17.80
C LYS A 143 -8.27 17.28 -16.65
N VAL A 144 -8.50 16.03 -16.29
CA VAL A 144 -7.69 15.29 -15.32
C VAL A 144 -6.55 14.56 -16.03
N LYS A 145 -5.33 14.69 -15.52
CA LYS A 145 -4.17 13.95 -16.02
C LYS A 145 -4.04 12.65 -15.19
N PRO A 146 -4.08 11.48 -15.81
CA PRO A 146 -3.79 10.24 -15.09
C PRO A 146 -2.30 10.19 -14.71
N VAL A 147 -2.01 9.52 -13.62
CA VAL A 147 -0.64 9.28 -13.15
C VAL A 147 -0.40 7.78 -13.12
N MET A 148 0.71 7.34 -13.70
CA MET A 148 1.17 5.96 -13.60
C MET A 148 2.18 5.85 -12.45
N LEU A 149 1.92 4.94 -11.52
CA LEU A 149 2.84 4.61 -10.44
C LEU A 149 3.54 3.29 -10.78
N VAL A 150 4.85 3.33 -10.81
CA VAL A 150 5.69 2.14 -10.99
C VAL A 150 6.39 1.83 -9.67
N VAL A 151 6.15 0.63 -9.14
CA VAL A 151 6.75 0.18 -7.88
C VAL A 151 7.88 -0.79 -8.18
N ALA A 152 9.09 -0.42 -7.78
CA ALA A 152 10.30 -1.24 -7.90
C ALA A 152 10.57 -2.02 -6.61
N LYS A 153 11.31 -3.13 -6.70
CA LYS A 153 11.67 -3.93 -5.51
C LYS A 153 12.75 -3.25 -4.65
N ASP A 154 13.64 -2.49 -5.27
CA ASP A 154 14.71 -1.73 -4.60
C ASP A 154 15.16 -0.54 -5.45
N ILE A 155 16.12 0.25 -4.93
CA ILE A 155 16.64 1.46 -5.58
C ILE A 155 17.35 1.16 -6.90
N THR A 156 18.09 0.06 -6.97
CA THR A 156 18.80 -0.36 -8.20
C THR A 156 17.82 -0.69 -9.29
N HIS A 157 16.81 -1.52 -8.97
CA HIS A 157 15.75 -1.87 -9.88
C HIS A 157 14.93 -0.64 -10.32
N ALA A 158 14.71 0.35 -9.44
CA ALA A 158 14.08 1.61 -9.83
C ALA A 158 14.87 2.37 -10.90
N GLY A 159 16.21 2.35 -10.82
CA GLY A 159 17.10 2.90 -11.83
C GLY A 159 17.00 2.20 -13.17
N GLU A 160 16.95 0.86 -13.18
CA GLU A 160 16.78 0.04 -14.37
C GLU A 160 15.43 0.29 -15.06
N LEU A 161 14.34 0.31 -14.29
CA LEU A 161 13.00 0.61 -14.80
C LEU A 161 12.89 2.02 -15.38
N ARG A 162 13.56 2.99 -14.75
CA ARG A 162 13.63 4.36 -15.27
C ARG A 162 14.33 4.41 -16.63
N ALA A 163 15.45 3.71 -16.78
CA ALA A 163 16.20 3.65 -18.04
C ALA A 163 15.42 3.00 -19.19
N LEU A 164 14.39 2.19 -18.89
CA LEU A 164 13.47 1.63 -19.89
C LEU A 164 12.37 2.63 -20.33
N LEU A 165 12.14 3.69 -19.57
CA LEU A 165 11.12 4.70 -19.83
C LEU A 165 11.67 5.94 -20.54
N ASP A 166 12.99 6.16 -20.48
CA ASP A 166 13.70 7.26 -21.15
C ASP A 166 14.01 6.90 -22.62
#